data_2f422b0b43bfd2cfe5f271a099f5e876
#
_entry.id   2f422b0b43bfd2cfe5f271a099f5e876
#
_cell.length_a   1.000
_cell.length_b   1.000
_cell.length_c   1.000
_cell.angle_alpha   90.00
_cell.angle_beta   90.00
_cell.angle_gamma   90.00
#
_symmetry.space_group_name_H-M   'P 1'
#
loop_
_entity.id
_entity.type
_entity.pdbx_description
1 polymer ?
#
loop_
_entity_poly.entity_id
_entity_poly.type
_entity_poly.pdbx_seq_one_letter_code
_entity_poly.pdbx_strand_id
1 'polypeptide(L)'
;MLLVAGLAVGGLIAWRAWTAWTAPLPGVIVVEDEPPPVPGYERGCGAGQACVYGPAWSDDVSVRLGHNGCDTRNDMLNQSLTNITHRPNTHDCVVLSGDFVDPYTGHRIHFEKSQAYQVQVDHVFALAVAWNRGAAGWTPDQRRNFANDPDNLVVTSAAANLSKGGRTPAAWLPEPTSGKCLLTSRFTAIAAKYQLPITREELIAVNRVAPRCAD
;
A
#
# COMPACT_ATOMS: atom_id res chain seq x y z
N MET A 1 -42.04 37.40 3.56
CA MET A 1 -40.79 37.30 4.34
C MET A 1 -40.47 35.83 4.64
N LEU A 2 -40.11 35.05 3.63
CA LEU A 2 -39.89 33.58 3.73
C LEU A 2 -38.90 33.05 2.69
N LEU A 3 -37.72 33.67 2.53
CA LEU A 3 -36.71 33.21 1.54
C LEU A 3 -35.25 33.27 2.07
N VAL A 4 -35.00 33.40 3.37
CA VAL A 4 -33.62 33.49 3.90
C VAL A 4 -33.14 32.25 4.66
N ALA A 5 -34.03 31.33 5.03
CA ALA A 5 -33.65 30.17 5.84
C ALA A 5 -32.98 29.00 5.06
N GLY A 6 -33.22 28.88 3.77
CA GLY A 6 -32.75 27.73 2.97
C GLY A 6 -31.24 27.79 2.62
N LEU A 7 -30.69 28.99 2.42
CA LEU A 7 -29.29 29.15 2.02
C LEU A 7 -28.29 28.92 3.19
N ALA A 8 -28.69 29.23 4.41
CA ALA A 8 -27.82 29.06 5.58
C ALA A 8 -27.64 27.58 5.98
N VAL A 9 -28.67 26.75 5.82
CA VAL A 9 -28.61 25.31 6.16
C VAL A 9 -27.74 24.56 5.13
N GLY A 10 -27.87 24.86 3.85
CA GLY A 10 -27.04 24.25 2.80
C GLY A 10 -25.55 24.60 2.94
N GLY A 11 -25.24 25.86 3.30
CA GLY A 11 -23.86 26.29 3.54
C GLY A 11 -23.22 25.63 4.76
N LEU A 12 -23.97 25.43 5.85
CA LEU A 12 -23.49 24.77 7.07
C LEU A 12 -23.24 23.26 6.85
N ILE A 13 -24.08 22.58 6.07
CA ILE A 13 -23.90 21.17 5.73
C ILE A 13 -22.67 20.98 4.84
N ALA A 14 -22.50 21.81 3.83
CA ALA A 14 -21.35 21.77 2.93
C ALA A 14 -20.03 22.06 3.66
N TRP A 15 -20.02 23.04 4.57
CA TRP A 15 -18.86 23.39 5.39
C TRP A 15 -18.48 22.28 6.38
N ARG A 16 -19.46 21.64 7.04
CA ARG A 16 -19.22 20.51 7.95
C ARG A 16 -18.68 19.29 7.21
N ALA A 17 -19.20 18.98 6.01
CA ALA A 17 -18.69 17.91 5.18
C ALA A 17 -17.25 18.19 4.74
N TRP A 18 -16.95 19.41 4.31
CA TRP A 18 -15.60 19.82 3.93
C TRP A 18 -14.59 19.68 5.09
N THR A 19 -14.94 20.16 6.28
CA THR A 19 -14.06 20.05 7.46
C THR A 19 -13.85 18.60 7.91
N ALA A 20 -14.83 17.72 7.75
CA ALA A 20 -14.67 16.30 8.05
C ALA A 20 -13.68 15.61 7.09
N TRP A 21 -13.70 15.97 5.80
CA TRP A 21 -12.79 15.37 4.81
C TRP A 21 -11.37 15.91 4.85
N THR A 22 -11.16 17.06 5.46
CA THR A 22 -9.83 17.66 5.67
C THR A 22 -9.30 17.48 7.09
N ALA A 23 -10.00 16.71 7.93
CA ALA A 23 -9.56 16.45 9.29
C ALA A 23 -8.16 15.80 9.32
N PRO A 24 -7.24 16.30 10.15
CA PRO A 24 -5.90 15.76 10.25
C PRO A 24 -5.91 14.33 10.79
N LEU A 25 -4.96 13.52 10.35
CA LEU A 25 -4.75 12.16 10.83
C LEU A 25 -3.54 12.15 11.79
N PRO A 26 -3.63 11.52 12.97
CA PRO A 26 -2.54 11.48 13.94
C PRO A 26 -1.24 10.93 13.31
N GLY A 27 -0.14 11.65 13.49
CA GLY A 27 1.19 11.24 13.03
C GLY A 27 1.43 11.34 11.52
N VAL A 28 0.44 11.76 10.74
CA VAL A 28 0.55 11.89 9.28
C VAL A 28 0.92 13.32 8.90
N ILE A 29 1.98 13.47 8.13
CA ILE A 29 2.41 14.75 7.54
C ILE A 29 1.59 15.00 6.28
N VAL A 30 1.00 16.19 6.15
CA VAL A 30 0.21 16.57 4.97
C VAL A 30 0.87 17.73 4.25
N VAL A 31 1.01 17.60 2.93
CA VAL A 31 1.47 18.65 2.02
C VAL A 31 0.35 19.03 1.04
N GLU A 32 0.39 20.24 0.50
CA GLU A 32 -0.68 20.68 -0.42
C GLU A 32 -0.64 19.90 -1.73
N ASP A 33 0.53 19.82 -2.36
CA ASP A 33 0.72 19.24 -3.68
C ASP A 33 1.76 18.11 -3.66
N GLU A 34 1.80 17.30 -4.72
CA GLU A 34 2.83 16.29 -4.92
C GLU A 34 4.22 16.94 -5.01
N PRO A 35 5.20 16.50 -4.21
CA PRO A 35 6.57 16.98 -4.33
C PRO A 35 7.14 16.72 -5.74
N PRO A 36 8.06 17.56 -6.21
CA PRO A 36 8.67 17.36 -7.51
C PRO A 36 9.44 16.02 -7.57
N PRO A 37 9.52 15.38 -8.76
CA PRO A 37 10.24 14.14 -8.93
C PRO A 37 11.71 14.27 -8.53
N VAL A 38 12.21 13.31 -7.76
CA VAL A 38 13.61 13.21 -7.35
C VAL A 38 14.35 12.29 -8.33
N PRO A 39 15.46 12.75 -8.98
CA PRO A 39 16.24 11.91 -9.86
C PRO A 39 16.84 10.69 -9.17
N GLY A 40 17.20 9.66 -9.96
CA GLY A 40 17.93 8.48 -9.47
C GLY A 40 17.06 7.32 -8.99
N TYR A 41 15.73 7.38 -9.14
CA TYR A 41 14.89 6.22 -8.88
C TYR A 41 15.15 5.12 -9.91
N GLU A 42 15.69 4.00 -9.44
CA GLU A 42 15.87 2.81 -10.24
C GLU A 42 15.73 1.56 -9.36
N ARG A 43 14.69 0.76 -9.63
CA ARG A 43 14.37 -0.45 -8.85
C ARG A 43 15.17 -1.67 -9.27
N GLY A 44 15.58 -1.73 -10.54
CA GLY A 44 16.29 -2.87 -11.09
C GLY A 44 17.63 -3.11 -10.38
N CYS A 45 17.99 -4.38 -10.19
CA CYS A 45 19.22 -4.83 -9.53
C CYS A 45 20.12 -5.64 -10.48
N GLY A 46 19.94 -5.50 -11.78
CA GLY A 46 20.84 -6.08 -12.79
C GLY A 46 22.18 -5.33 -12.88
N ALA A 47 23.10 -5.84 -13.68
CA ALA A 47 24.38 -5.20 -13.92
C ALA A 47 24.19 -3.74 -14.43
N GLY A 48 24.80 -2.78 -13.76
CA GLY A 48 24.71 -1.35 -14.09
C GLY A 48 23.45 -0.64 -13.60
N GLN A 49 22.57 -1.32 -12.87
CA GLN A 49 21.37 -0.74 -12.27
C GLN A 49 21.61 -0.32 -10.82
N ALA A 50 20.94 0.75 -10.37
CA ALA A 50 21.20 1.35 -9.07
C ALA A 50 20.63 0.56 -7.88
N CYS A 51 19.61 -0.30 -8.10
CA CYS A 51 19.04 -1.16 -7.07
C CYS A 51 18.67 -0.41 -5.76
N VAL A 52 18.04 0.76 -5.89
CA VAL A 52 17.93 1.74 -4.79
C VAL A 52 17.17 1.23 -3.56
N TYR A 53 16.34 0.19 -3.70
CA TYR A 53 15.63 -0.48 -2.61
C TYR A 53 16.24 -1.84 -2.22
N GLY A 54 17.41 -2.19 -2.76
CA GLY A 54 18.03 -3.48 -2.57
C GLY A 54 17.35 -4.60 -3.37
N PRO A 55 17.87 -5.85 -3.24
CA PRO A 55 17.28 -7.01 -3.89
C PRO A 55 15.80 -7.20 -3.50
N ALA A 56 14.99 -7.60 -4.47
CA ALA A 56 13.57 -7.86 -4.24
C ALA A 56 13.38 -9.02 -3.23
N TRP A 57 12.43 -8.83 -2.33
CA TRP A 57 11.97 -9.83 -1.36
C TRP A 57 13.06 -10.30 -0.39
N SER A 58 13.93 -9.40 0.04
CA SER A 58 15.03 -9.70 0.95
C SER A 58 14.54 -10.17 2.32
N ASP A 59 15.10 -11.25 2.83
CA ASP A 59 14.96 -11.67 4.23
C ASP A 59 15.91 -10.88 5.17
N ASP A 60 16.95 -10.24 4.61
CA ASP A 60 17.90 -9.41 5.37
C ASP A 60 17.32 -8.03 5.65
N VAL A 61 16.31 -7.98 6.52
CA VAL A 61 15.59 -6.77 6.92
C VAL A 61 15.24 -6.80 8.42
N SER A 62 15.18 -5.62 9.04
CA SER A 62 14.88 -5.49 10.48
C SER A 62 13.38 -5.27 10.77
N VAL A 63 12.53 -5.36 9.76
CA VAL A 63 11.06 -5.30 9.93
C VAL A 63 10.50 -6.67 10.29
N ARG A 64 9.22 -6.71 10.64
CA ARG A 64 8.53 -7.98 10.97
C ARG A 64 8.74 -9.00 9.86
N LEU A 65 9.00 -10.24 10.22
CA LEU A 65 9.32 -11.40 9.37
C LEU A 65 10.75 -11.40 8.77
N GLY A 66 11.56 -10.37 8.95
CA GLY A 66 12.96 -10.42 8.56
C GLY A 66 13.76 -11.45 9.35
N HIS A 67 14.81 -11.98 8.73
CA HIS A 67 15.73 -12.99 9.30
C HIS A 67 15.04 -14.28 9.76
N ASN A 68 13.92 -14.65 9.13
CA ASN A 68 13.21 -15.90 9.44
C ASN A 68 13.60 -17.07 8.52
N GLY A 69 14.45 -16.82 7.52
CA GLY A 69 14.91 -17.78 6.53
C GLY A 69 14.02 -17.89 5.29
N CYS A 70 12.91 -17.16 5.23
CA CYS A 70 12.03 -17.08 4.08
C CYS A 70 12.17 -15.73 3.39
N ASP A 71 12.05 -15.69 2.08
CA ASP A 71 11.95 -14.40 1.40
C ASP A 71 10.59 -13.72 1.68
N THR A 72 10.57 -12.39 1.72
CA THR A 72 9.37 -11.60 2.06
C THR A 72 8.16 -11.96 1.18
N ARG A 73 8.35 -12.31 -0.09
CA ARG A 73 7.23 -12.71 -0.95
C ARG A 73 6.57 -14.00 -0.47
N ASN A 74 7.36 -15.01 -0.12
CA ASN A 74 6.85 -16.26 0.43
C ASN A 74 6.18 -16.03 1.79
N ASP A 75 6.73 -15.16 2.63
CA ASP A 75 6.09 -14.76 3.89
C ASP A 75 4.71 -14.14 3.66
N MET A 76 4.59 -13.23 2.70
CA MET A 76 3.31 -12.61 2.37
C MET A 76 2.30 -13.62 1.80
N LEU A 77 2.75 -14.58 0.99
CA LEU A 77 1.90 -15.67 0.52
C LEU A 77 1.45 -16.54 1.69
N ASN A 78 2.36 -16.95 2.58
CA ASN A 78 2.04 -17.74 3.77
C ASN A 78 1.01 -17.08 4.69
N GLN A 79 1.05 -15.74 4.82
CA GLN A 79 0.09 -15.00 5.63
C GLN A 79 -1.26 -14.78 4.96
N SER A 80 -1.29 -14.76 3.63
CA SER A 80 -2.49 -14.35 2.87
C SER A 80 -3.31 -15.52 2.34
N LEU A 81 -2.68 -16.67 2.13
CA LEU A 81 -3.33 -17.84 1.54
C LEU A 81 -3.87 -18.81 2.60
N THR A 82 -4.85 -19.59 2.20
CA THR A 82 -5.38 -20.77 2.90
C THR A 82 -5.12 -22.02 2.04
N ASN A 83 -5.31 -23.23 2.60
CA ASN A 83 -5.07 -24.49 1.88
C ASN A 83 -3.69 -24.57 1.23
N ILE A 84 -2.67 -24.09 1.93
CA ILE A 84 -1.32 -23.92 1.40
C ILE A 84 -0.65 -25.29 1.23
N THR A 85 0.06 -25.44 0.10
CA THR A 85 1.06 -26.50 -0.06
C THR A 85 2.45 -25.89 -0.16
N HIS A 86 3.43 -26.56 0.45
CA HIS A 86 4.80 -26.08 0.44
C HIS A 86 5.74 -27.03 -0.30
N ARG A 87 6.85 -26.49 -0.76
CA ARG A 87 7.95 -27.31 -1.30
C ARG A 87 8.58 -28.11 -0.16
N PRO A 88 8.75 -29.44 -0.31
CA PRO A 88 9.46 -30.24 0.68
C PRO A 88 10.88 -29.70 0.96
N ASN A 89 11.33 -29.85 2.22
CA ASN A 89 12.67 -29.47 2.67
C ASN A 89 12.98 -27.94 2.54
N THR A 90 11.99 -27.10 2.64
CA THR A 90 12.15 -25.63 2.64
C THR A 90 11.68 -24.98 3.94
N HIS A 91 11.47 -25.75 5.01
CA HIS A 91 10.93 -25.26 6.30
C HIS A 91 9.63 -24.47 6.13
N ASP A 92 8.77 -24.95 5.23
CA ASP A 92 7.48 -24.33 4.86
C ASP A 92 7.61 -22.89 4.31
N CYS A 93 8.80 -22.46 3.92
CA CYS A 93 9.01 -21.16 3.31
C CYS A 93 8.40 -21.09 1.91
N VAL A 94 8.72 -22.05 1.03
CA VAL A 94 8.37 -21.93 -0.38
C VAL A 94 6.94 -22.42 -0.65
N VAL A 95 6.02 -21.50 -0.83
CA VAL A 95 4.63 -21.75 -1.18
C VAL A 95 4.53 -22.27 -2.63
N LEU A 96 3.89 -23.41 -2.82
CA LEU A 96 3.63 -23.99 -4.13
C LEU A 96 2.22 -23.68 -4.63
N SER A 97 1.20 -23.79 -3.76
CA SER A 97 -0.18 -23.48 -4.09
C SER A 97 -0.96 -23.00 -2.86
N GLY A 98 -2.12 -22.42 -3.07
CA GLY A 98 -3.04 -22.01 -2.03
C GLY A 98 -4.16 -21.12 -2.56
N ASP A 99 -5.14 -20.81 -1.72
CA ASP A 99 -6.33 -20.03 -2.08
C ASP A 99 -6.37 -18.73 -1.29
N PHE A 100 -6.84 -17.65 -1.91
CA PHE A 100 -7.14 -16.41 -1.19
C PHE A 100 -8.29 -15.63 -1.85
N VAL A 101 -8.84 -14.69 -1.11
CA VAL A 101 -9.74 -13.68 -1.67
C VAL A 101 -8.90 -12.42 -1.90
N ASP A 102 -8.77 -12.03 -3.15
CA ASP A 102 -8.02 -10.83 -3.54
C ASP A 102 -8.66 -9.58 -2.90
N PRO A 103 -7.97 -8.88 -1.99
CA PRO A 103 -8.54 -7.74 -1.29
C PRO A 103 -8.86 -6.55 -2.21
N TYR A 104 -8.26 -6.49 -3.40
CA TYR A 104 -8.49 -5.39 -4.35
C TYR A 104 -9.67 -5.63 -5.30
N THR A 105 -10.03 -6.89 -5.54
CA THR A 105 -11.14 -7.23 -6.46
C THR A 105 -12.29 -7.95 -5.78
N GLY A 106 -12.07 -8.54 -4.59
CA GLY A 106 -13.02 -9.41 -3.92
C GLY A 106 -13.14 -10.81 -4.54
N HIS A 107 -12.40 -11.11 -5.59
CA HIS A 107 -12.47 -12.40 -6.27
C HIS A 107 -11.64 -13.46 -5.53
N ARG A 108 -12.15 -14.70 -5.52
CA ARG A 108 -11.37 -15.86 -5.05
C ARG A 108 -10.37 -16.25 -6.13
N ILE A 109 -9.12 -16.43 -5.73
CA ILE A 109 -7.99 -16.78 -6.61
C ILE A 109 -7.31 -18.02 -6.05
N HIS A 110 -6.98 -18.95 -6.93
CA HIS A 110 -6.07 -20.06 -6.66
C HIS A 110 -4.66 -19.68 -7.13
N PHE A 111 -3.70 -19.72 -6.22
CA PHE A 111 -2.30 -19.47 -6.52
C PHE A 111 -1.60 -20.79 -6.87
N GLU A 112 -0.89 -20.80 -7.98
CA GLU A 112 0.04 -21.85 -8.39
C GLU A 112 1.42 -21.24 -8.68
N LYS A 113 2.47 -21.82 -8.08
CA LYS A 113 3.84 -21.32 -8.28
C LYS A 113 4.31 -21.38 -9.73
N SER A 114 3.83 -22.37 -10.49
CA SER A 114 4.08 -22.48 -11.94
C SER A 114 3.53 -21.30 -12.74
N GLN A 115 2.54 -20.57 -12.17
CA GLN A 115 1.90 -19.39 -12.74
C GLN A 115 2.05 -18.18 -11.81
N ALA A 116 3.17 -18.07 -11.09
CA ALA A 116 3.39 -17.06 -10.07
C ALA A 116 3.25 -15.61 -10.57
N TYR A 117 3.33 -15.36 -11.86
CA TYR A 117 3.13 -14.06 -12.49
C TYR A 117 1.69 -13.55 -12.38
N GLN A 118 0.70 -14.42 -12.17
CA GLN A 118 -0.72 -14.06 -12.06
C GLN A 118 -1.06 -13.44 -10.68
N VAL A 119 -0.26 -13.73 -9.66
CA VAL A 119 -0.41 -13.20 -8.32
C VAL A 119 0.83 -12.41 -7.96
N GLN A 120 0.64 -11.17 -7.52
CA GLN A 120 1.72 -10.25 -7.19
C GLN A 120 1.60 -9.79 -5.73
N VAL A 121 2.67 -9.21 -5.21
CA VAL A 121 2.67 -8.52 -3.93
C VAL A 121 2.85 -7.03 -4.23
N ASP A 122 1.81 -6.27 -3.94
CA ASP A 122 1.78 -4.82 -4.17
C ASP A 122 2.34 -4.07 -2.96
N HIS A 123 2.99 -2.93 -3.22
CA HIS A 123 3.33 -1.95 -2.21
C HIS A 123 2.18 -0.95 -2.08
N VAL A 124 1.47 -0.97 -0.95
CA VAL A 124 0.36 -0.04 -0.66
C VAL A 124 0.81 1.41 -0.83
N PHE A 125 1.91 1.77 -0.20
CA PHE A 125 2.63 3.01 -0.48
C PHE A 125 3.73 2.70 -1.50
N ALA A 126 3.52 3.11 -2.75
CA ALA A 126 4.37 2.74 -3.87
C ALA A 126 5.82 3.23 -3.69
N LEU A 127 6.80 2.40 -4.07
CA LEU A 127 8.23 2.71 -3.90
C LEU A 127 8.66 3.99 -4.61
N ALA A 128 8.14 4.25 -5.82
CA ALA A 128 8.45 5.46 -6.58
C ALA A 128 7.87 6.73 -5.91
N VAL A 129 6.68 6.62 -5.33
CA VAL A 129 6.06 7.72 -4.56
C VAL A 129 6.86 7.98 -3.30
N ALA A 130 7.23 6.93 -2.55
CA ALA A 130 8.08 7.06 -1.37
C ALA A 130 9.44 7.71 -1.69
N TRP A 131 10.04 7.35 -2.82
CA TRP A 131 11.29 7.95 -3.29
C TRP A 131 11.19 9.47 -3.39
N ASN A 132 10.18 9.97 -4.09
CA ASN A 132 9.95 11.39 -4.27
C ASN A 132 9.60 12.13 -2.96
N ARG A 133 9.05 11.40 -1.99
CA ARG A 133 8.55 11.95 -0.72
C ARG A 133 9.51 11.78 0.46
N GLY A 134 10.77 11.45 0.19
CA GLY A 134 11.81 11.42 1.22
C GLY A 134 12.71 10.18 1.20
N ALA A 135 12.26 9.04 0.66
CA ALA A 135 13.07 7.82 0.67
C ALA A 135 14.36 7.92 -0.15
N ALA A 136 14.47 8.87 -1.08
CA ALA A 136 15.72 9.18 -1.77
C ALA A 136 16.85 9.55 -0.79
N GLY A 137 16.51 10.21 0.33
CA GLY A 137 17.46 10.60 1.37
C GLY A 137 17.72 9.54 2.45
N TRP A 138 17.02 8.39 2.41
CA TRP A 138 17.22 7.33 3.39
C TRP A 138 18.50 6.53 3.16
N THR A 139 18.95 5.83 4.21
CA THR A 139 20.02 4.83 4.06
C THR A 139 19.54 3.65 3.20
N PRO A 140 20.45 2.87 2.57
CA PRO A 140 20.09 1.66 1.85
C PRO A 140 19.27 0.68 2.70
N ASP A 141 19.60 0.51 3.98
CA ASP A 141 18.90 -0.39 4.90
C ASP A 141 17.47 0.09 5.20
N GLN A 142 17.29 1.40 5.38
CA GLN A 142 15.93 1.95 5.56
C GLN A 142 15.06 1.72 4.32
N ARG A 143 15.61 1.91 3.13
CA ARG A 143 14.90 1.63 1.87
C ARG A 143 14.59 0.16 1.71
N ARG A 144 15.54 -0.74 2.02
CA ARG A 144 15.34 -2.19 1.97
C ARG A 144 14.26 -2.63 2.97
N ASN A 145 14.28 -2.12 4.19
CA ASN A 145 13.24 -2.36 5.20
C ASN A 145 11.86 -1.91 4.70
N PHE A 146 11.74 -0.72 4.16
CA PHE A 146 10.47 -0.21 3.61
C PHE A 146 9.92 -1.07 2.48
N ALA A 147 10.78 -1.52 1.56
CA ALA A 147 10.38 -2.34 0.42
C ALA A 147 9.94 -3.76 0.80
N ASN A 148 10.35 -4.23 1.97
CA ASN A 148 10.05 -5.57 2.49
C ASN A 148 9.21 -5.53 3.78
N ASP A 149 8.63 -4.38 4.12
CA ASP A 149 7.76 -4.27 5.29
C ASP A 149 6.39 -4.91 5.01
N PRO A 150 6.01 -5.99 5.72
CA PRO A 150 4.71 -6.63 5.53
C PRO A 150 3.51 -5.71 5.72
N ASP A 151 3.65 -4.64 6.52
CA ASP A 151 2.59 -3.66 6.73
C ASP A 151 2.34 -2.82 5.46
N ASN A 152 3.35 -2.69 4.58
CA ASN A 152 3.26 -2.03 3.28
C ASN A 152 2.89 -2.97 2.12
N LEU A 153 2.69 -4.26 2.37
CA LEU A 153 2.56 -5.28 1.33
C LEU A 153 1.17 -5.92 1.31
N VAL A 154 0.64 -6.16 0.11
CA VAL A 154 -0.66 -6.82 -0.11
C VAL A 154 -0.53 -7.84 -1.25
N VAL A 155 -0.92 -9.09 -0.98
CA VAL A 155 -1.06 -10.11 -2.03
C VAL A 155 -2.32 -9.84 -2.83
N THR A 156 -2.19 -9.72 -4.15
CA THR A 156 -3.30 -9.40 -5.06
C THR A 156 -3.05 -9.98 -6.46
N SER A 157 -4.05 -9.95 -7.32
CA SER A 157 -3.90 -10.34 -8.72
C SER A 157 -2.98 -9.39 -9.48
N ALA A 158 -2.27 -9.92 -10.47
CA ALA A 158 -1.44 -9.11 -11.36
C ALA A 158 -2.25 -8.01 -12.06
N ALA A 159 -3.50 -8.30 -12.45
CA ALA A 159 -4.38 -7.33 -13.09
C ALA A 159 -4.70 -6.14 -12.18
N ALA A 160 -5.03 -6.40 -10.91
CA ALA A 160 -5.33 -5.34 -9.93
C ALA A 160 -4.07 -4.54 -9.61
N ASN A 161 -2.92 -5.20 -9.41
CA ASN A 161 -1.65 -4.52 -9.15
C ASN A 161 -1.22 -3.63 -10.34
N LEU A 162 -1.32 -4.11 -11.56
CA LEU A 162 -1.06 -3.31 -12.76
C LEU A 162 -2.05 -2.15 -12.91
N SER A 163 -3.34 -2.41 -12.60
CA SER A 163 -4.36 -1.36 -12.56
C SER A 163 -4.02 -0.28 -11.54
N LYS A 164 -3.55 -0.65 -10.36
CA LYS A 164 -3.10 0.33 -9.36
C LYS A 164 -1.82 1.03 -9.83
N GLY A 165 -0.81 0.27 -10.26
CA GLY A 165 0.51 0.81 -10.58
C GLY A 165 1.11 1.61 -9.42
N GLY A 166 1.68 2.78 -9.73
CA GLY A 166 2.21 3.70 -8.72
C GLY A 166 1.18 4.66 -8.12
N ARG A 167 -0.13 4.46 -8.38
CA ARG A 167 -1.17 5.39 -7.94
C ARG A 167 -1.45 5.30 -6.45
N THR A 168 -1.80 6.44 -5.88
CA THR A 168 -2.18 6.61 -4.48
C THR A 168 -3.71 6.59 -4.31
N PRO A 169 -4.25 6.59 -3.09
CA PRO A 169 -5.71 6.57 -2.84
C PRO A 169 -6.49 7.71 -3.49
N ALA A 170 -5.86 8.83 -3.83
CA ALA A 170 -6.50 9.94 -4.56
C ALA A 170 -6.83 9.57 -6.01
N ALA A 171 -6.00 8.72 -6.63
CA ALA A 171 -6.12 8.39 -8.06
C ALA A 171 -6.61 6.96 -8.32
N TRP A 172 -6.58 6.09 -7.30
CA TRP A 172 -7.03 4.71 -7.44
C TRP A 172 -7.48 4.13 -6.10
N LEU A 173 -8.60 3.42 -6.12
CA LEU A 173 -9.12 2.66 -4.98
C LEU A 173 -9.58 1.28 -5.45
N PRO A 174 -9.45 0.22 -4.60
CA PRO A 174 -10.05 -1.09 -4.85
C PRO A 174 -11.55 -1.03 -5.12
N GLU A 175 -12.10 -2.08 -5.74
CA GLU A 175 -13.54 -2.15 -5.99
C GLU A 175 -14.33 -2.38 -4.68
N PRO A 176 -14.03 -3.42 -3.85
CA PRO A 176 -14.80 -3.67 -2.64
C PRO A 176 -14.50 -2.65 -1.54
N THR A 177 -15.51 -2.36 -0.72
CA THR A 177 -15.37 -1.44 0.42
C THR A 177 -14.30 -1.90 1.40
N SER A 178 -14.23 -3.19 1.71
CA SER A 178 -13.19 -3.78 2.56
C SER A 178 -11.77 -3.52 2.00
N GLY A 179 -11.61 -3.62 0.68
CA GLY A 179 -10.34 -3.32 0.00
C GLY A 179 -9.99 -1.84 0.07
N LYS A 180 -10.97 -0.94 -0.09
CA LYS A 180 -10.76 0.51 0.11
C LYS A 180 -10.30 0.81 1.53
N CYS A 181 -10.95 0.21 2.51
CA CYS A 181 -10.59 0.36 3.92
C CYS A 181 -9.18 -0.16 4.19
N LEU A 182 -8.84 -1.35 3.69
CA LEU A 182 -7.50 -1.93 3.84
C LEU A 182 -6.43 -1.01 3.21
N LEU A 183 -6.66 -0.57 1.96
CA LEU A 183 -5.68 0.29 1.26
C LEU A 183 -5.47 1.61 2.00
N THR A 184 -6.56 2.31 2.35
CA THR A 184 -6.46 3.64 2.96
C THR A 184 -5.90 3.60 4.37
N SER A 185 -6.28 2.62 5.20
CA SER A 185 -5.75 2.46 6.55
C SER A 185 -4.25 2.11 6.54
N ARG A 186 -3.82 1.18 5.68
CA ARG A 186 -2.40 0.85 5.54
C ARG A 186 -1.59 1.98 4.95
N PHE A 187 -2.11 2.68 3.93
CA PHE A 187 -1.44 3.83 3.33
C PHE A 187 -1.11 4.90 4.37
N THR A 188 -2.07 5.27 5.22
CA THR A 188 -1.84 6.26 6.28
C THR A 188 -0.97 5.74 7.41
N ALA A 189 -1.10 4.47 7.79
CA ALA A 189 -0.24 3.86 8.80
C ALA A 189 1.24 3.83 8.34
N ILE A 190 1.50 3.49 7.08
CA ILE A 190 2.83 3.50 6.48
C ILE A 190 3.36 4.94 6.36
N ALA A 191 2.52 5.88 5.93
CA ALA A 191 2.87 7.30 5.89
C ALA A 191 3.35 7.79 7.27
N ALA A 192 2.61 7.49 8.33
CA ALA A 192 2.97 7.84 9.71
C ALA A 192 4.24 7.11 10.19
N LYS A 193 4.34 5.77 9.95
CA LYS A 193 5.48 4.93 10.37
C LYS A 193 6.80 5.41 9.79
N TYR A 194 6.80 5.79 8.53
CA TYR A 194 8.01 6.19 7.80
C TYR A 194 8.14 7.70 7.61
N GLN A 195 7.25 8.50 8.23
CA GLN A 195 7.22 9.95 8.14
C GLN A 195 7.21 10.45 6.68
N LEU A 196 6.50 9.72 5.82
CA LEU A 196 6.30 10.10 4.42
C LEU A 196 5.08 11.03 4.32
N PRO A 197 5.20 12.22 3.71
CA PRO A 197 4.06 13.09 3.54
C PRO A 197 3.02 12.50 2.59
N ILE A 198 1.76 12.78 2.87
CA ILE A 198 0.65 12.56 1.93
C ILE A 198 0.14 13.92 1.44
N THR A 199 -0.46 13.94 0.26
CA THR A 199 -1.04 15.18 -0.28
C THR A 199 -2.41 15.47 0.36
N ARG A 200 -2.87 16.72 0.24
CA ARG A 200 -4.22 17.09 0.66
C ARG A 200 -5.31 16.28 -0.07
N GLU A 201 -5.12 15.99 -1.34
CA GLU A 201 -6.07 15.17 -2.11
C GLU A 201 -6.16 13.74 -1.57
N GLU A 202 -5.04 13.16 -1.17
CA GLU A 202 -4.99 11.83 -0.54
C GLU A 202 -5.66 11.83 0.84
N LEU A 203 -5.43 12.86 1.65
CA LEU A 203 -6.12 13.04 2.92
C LEU A 203 -7.65 13.07 2.72
N ILE A 204 -8.13 13.83 1.75
CA ILE A 204 -9.55 13.89 1.41
C ILE A 204 -10.07 12.52 0.97
N ALA A 205 -9.33 11.81 0.11
CA ALA A 205 -9.71 10.48 -0.37
C ALA A 205 -9.82 9.47 0.79
N VAL A 206 -8.84 9.45 1.68
CA VAL A 206 -8.82 8.61 2.88
C VAL A 206 -10.01 8.93 3.80
N ASN A 207 -10.23 10.20 4.12
CA ASN A 207 -11.32 10.62 5.00
C ASN A 207 -12.72 10.37 4.41
N ARG A 208 -12.86 10.31 3.08
CA ARG A 208 -14.11 9.89 2.42
C ARG A 208 -14.39 8.39 2.55
N VAL A 209 -13.34 7.57 2.65
CA VAL A 209 -13.46 6.11 2.82
C VAL A 209 -13.70 5.74 4.28
N ALA A 210 -13.01 6.38 5.21
CA ALA A 210 -12.97 6.05 6.63
C ALA A 210 -14.36 5.81 7.30
N PRO A 211 -15.43 6.60 7.04
CA PRO A 211 -16.74 6.37 7.64
C PRO A 211 -17.40 5.03 7.26
N ARG A 212 -16.94 4.40 6.17
CA ARG A 212 -17.45 3.12 5.68
C ARG A 212 -16.68 1.92 6.22
N CYS A 213 -15.67 2.16 7.04
CA CYS A 213 -14.75 1.14 7.55
C CYS A 213 -14.99 0.79 9.02
N ALA A 214 -16.00 1.38 9.64
CA ALA A 214 -16.29 1.22 11.07
C ALA A 214 -17.29 0.09 11.39
N ASP A 215 -17.71 -0.69 10.37
CA ASP A 215 -18.70 -1.79 10.52
C ASP A 215 -18.02 -3.17 10.56
#